data_a09bfb602059cf96ce2fbf6e8b01054e
#
_entry.id   a09bfb602059cf96ce2fbf6e8b01054e
#
_cell.length_a   1.000
_cell.length_b   1.000
_cell.length_c   1.000
_cell.angle_alpha   90.00
_cell.angle_beta   90.00
_cell.angle_gamma   90.00
#
_symmetry.space_group_name_H-M   'P 1'
#
loop_
_entity.id
_entity.type
_entity.pdbx_description
1 polymer ?
#
loop_
_entity_poly.entity_id
_entity_poly.type
_entity_poly.pdbx_seq_one_letter_code
_entity_poly.pdbx_strand_id
1 'polypeptide(L)'
;MSGEAAYRSGLGRIALAGLVWGSIPIFSRQVGAGPFIIVFWRVAFAAIVIAIFLAARGRLGELLRLSKRQKLGLLSMGAILAVNWVLFFSALDLTDVAVAVLLAYCGPILVTVLAPAVTREPFDPRVLVPLTLALTGTVVIVGPWDLDLAGGTHLLGAALAFASAFTYAIGVVLAKRLLRGIPVTVYMLGEDLTIVALLLPAVVLLPGPATPIEWGALATLGVVHTAATGVLFLSGLRAVRAEHAAILTYAEPVSAVVFAALFLAEPITPATALGGTLVVCGGLLVARMEPTPAIEAPGPVMETAT
;
A
#
# COMPACT_ATOMS: atom_id res chain seq x y z
N MET A 1 7.93 12.87 22.16
CA MET A 1 8.23 13.47 20.84
C MET A 1 7.18 14.54 20.59
N SER A 2 7.58 15.74 20.16
CA SER A 2 6.61 16.77 19.73
C SER A 2 5.77 16.22 18.56
N GLY A 3 4.56 16.71 18.38
CA GLY A 3 3.67 16.27 17.28
C GLY A 3 4.34 16.40 15.90
N GLU A 4 5.14 17.47 15.72
CA GLU A 4 5.93 17.70 14.49
C GLU A 4 6.98 16.62 14.25
N ALA A 5 7.73 16.21 15.27
CA ALA A 5 8.73 15.15 15.14
C ALA A 5 8.09 13.80 14.79
N ALA A 6 6.93 13.50 15.36
CA ALA A 6 6.17 12.29 15.02
C ALA A 6 5.67 12.32 13.57
N TYR A 7 5.18 13.46 13.11
CA TYR A 7 4.73 13.68 11.75
C TYR A 7 5.86 13.53 10.74
N ARG A 8 7.00 14.23 10.93
CA ARG A 8 8.18 14.13 10.05
C ARG A 8 8.73 12.69 9.99
N SER A 9 8.81 12.00 11.15
CA SER A 9 9.17 10.59 11.19
C SER A 9 8.18 9.72 10.42
N GLY A 10 6.87 10.03 10.47
CA GLY A 10 5.82 9.36 9.71
C GLY A 10 6.01 9.49 8.21
N LEU A 11 6.28 10.71 7.70
CA LEU A 11 6.58 10.96 6.29
C LEU A 11 7.79 10.13 5.81
N GLY A 12 8.89 10.16 6.59
CA GLY A 12 10.10 9.39 6.26
C GLY A 12 9.86 7.89 6.19
N ARG A 13 9.05 7.34 7.11
CA ARG A 13 8.67 5.92 7.09
C ARG A 13 7.89 5.54 5.84
N ILE A 14 6.94 6.37 5.42
CA ILE A 14 6.13 6.11 4.23
C ILE A 14 6.98 6.23 2.96
N ALA A 15 7.81 7.26 2.86
CA ALA A 15 8.72 7.40 1.72
C ALA A 15 9.67 6.20 1.61
N LEU A 16 10.24 5.74 2.74
CA LEU A 16 11.08 4.54 2.77
C LEU A 16 10.29 3.29 2.35
N ALA A 17 9.05 3.16 2.79
CA ALA A 17 8.18 2.06 2.38
C ALA A 17 7.96 2.05 0.86
N GLY A 18 7.63 3.21 0.27
CA GLY A 18 7.49 3.37 -1.17
C GLY A 18 8.77 3.00 -1.93
N LEU A 19 9.93 3.46 -1.45
CA LEU A 19 11.21 3.11 -2.05
C LEU A 19 11.49 1.60 -2.02
N VAL A 20 11.19 0.91 -0.92
CA VAL A 20 11.37 -0.55 -0.81
C VAL A 20 10.41 -1.29 -1.74
N TRP A 21 9.15 -0.83 -1.85
CA TRP A 21 8.15 -1.48 -2.71
C TRP A 21 8.52 -1.46 -4.19
N GLY A 22 9.27 -0.48 -4.67
CA GLY A 22 9.75 -0.46 -6.06
C GLY A 22 10.64 -1.64 -6.46
N SER A 23 11.16 -2.41 -5.50
CA SER A 23 11.89 -3.65 -5.80
C SER A 23 10.98 -4.89 -5.93
N ILE A 24 9.68 -4.79 -5.62
CA ILE A 24 8.73 -5.91 -5.72
C ILE A 24 8.77 -6.62 -7.08
N PRO A 25 8.81 -5.91 -8.23
CA PRO A 25 8.83 -6.55 -9.54
C PRO A 25 10.03 -7.48 -9.76
N ILE A 26 11.19 -7.19 -9.15
CA ILE A 26 12.39 -8.02 -9.26
C ILE A 26 12.14 -9.41 -8.67
N PHE A 27 11.46 -9.47 -7.53
CA PHE A 27 11.18 -10.73 -6.84
C PHE A 27 9.94 -11.43 -7.40
N SER A 28 8.88 -10.69 -7.74
CA SER A 28 7.66 -11.28 -8.28
C SER A 28 7.86 -11.96 -9.63
N ARG A 29 8.74 -11.42 -10.48
CA ARG A 29 9.11 -12.04 -11.77
C ARG A 29 9.83 -13.39 -11.64
N GLN A 30 10.39 -13.69 -10.46
CA GLN A 30 11.04 -14.99 -10.20
C GLN A 30 10.06 -16.09 -9.81
N VAL A 31 8.77 -15.75 -9.61
CA VAL A 31 7.75 -16.68 -9.16
C VAL A 31 6.87 -17.04 -10.35
N GLY A 32 6.92 -18.30 -10.78
CA GLY A 32 6.10 -18.82 -11.89
C GLY A 32 4.66 -19.18 -11.50
N ALA A 33 4.28 -18.96 -10.23
CA ALA A 33 2.94 -19.24 -9.75
C ALA A 33 1.98 -18.06 -10.02
N GLY A 34 0.69 -18.36 -10.16
CA GLY A 34 -0.33 -17.33 -10.41
C GLY A 34 -0.56 -16.36 -9.24
N PRO A 35 -1.30 -15.25 -9.49
CA PRO A 35 -1.47 -14.14 -8.55
C PRO A 35 -1.96 -14.55 -7.15
N PHE A 36 -2.93 -15.45 -7.08
CA PHE A 36 -3.49 -15.93 -5.80
C PHE A 36 -2.43 -16.63 -4.92
N ILE A 37 -1.53 -17.39 -5.55
CA ILE A 37 -0.46 -18.11 -4.86
C ILE A 37 0.61 -17.14 -4.37
N ILE A 38 0.98 -16.16 -5.20
CA ILE A 38 1.93 -15.11 -4.81
C ILE A 38 1.39 -14.34 -3.59
N VAL A 39 0.14 -13.88 -3.65
CA VAL A 39 -0.49 -13.11 -2.56
C VAL A 39 -0.59 -13.98 -1.30
N PHE A 40 -1.04 -15.23 -1.40
CA PHE A 40 -1.15 -16.12 -0.25
C PHE A 40 0.19 -16.28 0.48
N TRP A 41 1.24 -16.72 -0.24
CA TRP A 41 2.51 -17.05 0.40
C TRP A 41 3.26 -15.84 0.92
N ARG A 42 3.24 -14.71 0.19
CA ARG A 42 3.84 -13.48 0.71
C ARG A 42 3.19 -13.01 2.01
N VAL A 43 1.85 -13.12 2.11
CA VAL A 43 1.11 -12.73 3.32
C VAL A 43 1.29 -13.77 4.43
N ALA A 44 1.33 -15.06 4.10
CA ALA A 44 1.60 -16.10 5.09
C ALA A 44 2.98 -15.93 5.75
N PHE A 45 4.03 -15.64 4.97
CA PHE A 45 5.35 -15.32 5.52
C PHE A 45 5.32 -14.06 6.40
N ALA A 46 4.58 -13.03 6.01
CA ALA A 46 4.42 -11.83 6.81
C ALA A 46 3.69 -12.14 8.12
N ALA A 47 2.58 -12.86 8.08
CA ALA A 47 1.81 -13.28 9.25
C ALA A 47 2.68 -14.08 10.23
N ILE A 48 3.49 -15.03 9.72
CA ILE A 48 4.41 -15.83 10.55
C ILE A 48 5.41 -14.92 11.27
N VAL A 49 6.07 -14.00 10.56
CA VAL A 49 7.07 -13.09 11.15
C VAL A 49 6.45 -12.18 12.20
N ILE A 50 5.28 -11.59 11.90
CA ILE A 50 4.58 -10.73 12.85
C ILE A 50 4.06 -11.53 14.06
N ALA A 51 3.57 -12.75 13.84
CA ALA A 51 3.14 -13.64 14.96
C ALA A 51 4.31 -14.01 15.86
N ILE A 52 5.47 -14.38 15.29
CA ILE A 52 6.70 -14.66 16.07
C ILE A 52 7.13 -13.42 16.86
N PHE A 53 7.12 -12.25 16.23
CA PHE A 53 7.45 -10.99 16.91
C PHE A 53 6.50 -10.70 18.09
N LEU A 54 5.20 -10.85 17.90
CA LEU A 54 4.21 -10.65 18.96
C LEU A 54 4.33 -11.70 20.07
N ALA A 55 4.58 -12.96 19.71
CA ALA A 55 4.79 -14.04 20.68
C ALA A 55 6.03 -13.78 21.54
N ALA A 56 7.16 -13.40 20.91
CA ALA A 56 8.41 -13.07 21.62
C ALA A 56 8.26 -11.87 22.58
N ARG A 57 7.27 -10.99 22.32
CA ARG A 57 6.93 -9.85 23.18
C ARG A 57 5.81 -10.16 24.19
N GLY A 58 5.29 -11.40 24.24
CA GLY A 58 4.15 -11.76 25.09
C GLY A 58 2.85 -11.07 24.71
N ARG A 59 2.74 -10.56 23.47
CA ARG A 59 1.63 -9.69 23.02
C ARG A 59 0.64 -10.37 22.06
N LEU A 60 0.88 -11.65 21.74
CA LEU A 60 0.02 -12.39 20.79
C LEU A 60 -1.46 -12.39 21.23
N GLY A 61 -1.71 -12.46 22.55
CA GLY A 61 -3.05 -12.40 23.12
C GLY A 61 -3.81 -11.06 22.89
N GLU A 62 -3.13 -9.99 22.48
CA GLU A 62 -3.79 -8.71 22.19
C GLU A 62 -4.80 -8.84 21.05
N LEU A 63 -4.52 -9.69 20.04
CA LEU A 63 -5.47 -9.98 18.96
C LEU A 63 -6.79 -10.55 19.46
N LEU A 64 -6.73 -11.43 20.46
CA LEU A 64 -7.94 -12.05 21.05
C LEU A 64 -8.74 -11.06 21.89
N ARG A 65 -8.08 -10.07 22.50
CA ARG A 65 -8.68 -9.03 23.36
C ARG A 65 -9.37 -7.91 22.58
N LEU A 66 -9.21 -7.86 21.26
CA LEU A 66 -9.89 -6.88 20.42
C LEU A 66 -11.41 -7.01 20.55
N SER A 67 -12.11 -5.87 20.57
CA SER A 67 -13.57 -5.83 20.55
C SER A 67 -14.13 -6.46 19.27
N LYS A 68 -15.39 -6.91 19.30
CA LYS A 68 -16.08 -7.46 18.12
C LYS A 68 -16.01 -6.50 16.92
N ARG A 69 -16.18 -5.18 17.18
CA ARG A 69 -16.12 -4.15 16.15
C ARG A 69 -14.72 -4.01 15.51
N GLN A 70 -13.67 -4.09 16.33
CA GLN A 70 -12.29 -4.08 15.82
C GLN A 70 -11.97 -5.34 15.01
N LYS A 71 -12.37 -6.52 15.49
CA LYS A 71 -12.22 -7.78 14.75
C LYS A 71 -12.94 -7.74 13.40
N LEU A 72 -14.18 -7.25 13.37
CA LEU A 72 -14.91 -7.07 12.11
C LEU A 72 -14.20 -6.08 11.19
N GLY A 73 -13.65 -5.00 11.73
CA GLY A 73 -12.84 -4.05 10.97
C GLY A 73 -11.61 -4.70 10.33
N LEU A 74 -10.88 -5.56 11.06
CA LEU A 74 -9.74 -6.30 10.52
C LEU A 74 -10.14 -7.33 9.45
N LEU A 75 -11.25 -8.05 9.67
CA LEU A 75 -11.81 -8.96 8.67
C LEU A 75 -12.18 -8.21 7.38
N SER A 76 -12.87 -7.08 7.51
CA SER A 76 -13.22 -6.24 6.35
C SER A 76 -11.97 -5.73 5.65
N MET A 77 -10.96 -5.32 6.40
CA MET A 77 -9.71 -4.81 5.85
C MET A 77 -8.93 -5.88 5.11
N GLY A 78 -8.76 -7.05 5.71
CA GLY A 78 -8.11 -8.19 5.05
C GLY A 78 -8.85 -8.62 3.78
N ALA A 79 -10.19 -8.61 3.79
CA ALA A 79 -10.98 -8.90 2.59
C ALA A 79 -10.77 -7.84 1.49
N ILE A 80 -10.79 -6.55 1.84
CA ILE A 80 -10.53 -5.44 0.90
C ILE A 80 -9.14 -5.57 0.30
N LEU A 81 -8.12 -5.84 1.11
CA LEU A 81 -6.75 -5.96 0.65
C LEU A 81 -6.52 -7.21 -0.19
N ALA A 82 -7.13 -8.34 0.17
CA ALA A 82 -7.11 -9.55 -0.65
C ALA A 82 -7.71 -9.28 -2.04
N VAL A 83 -8.88 -8.64 -2.10
CA VAL A 83 -9.53 -8.24 -3.36
C VAL A 83 -8.65 -7.26 -4.12
N ASN A 84 -8.07 -6.27 -3.46
CA ASN A 84 -7.18 -5.29 -4.08
C ASN A 84 -6.03 -5.96 -4.84
N TRP A 85 -5.29 -6.84 -4.17
CA TRP A 85 -4.14 -7.50 -4.77
C TRP A 85 -4.54 -8.48 -5.87
N VAL A 86 -5.62 -9.24 -5.67
CA VAL A 86 -6.13 -10.14 -6.72
C VAL A 86 -6.54 -9.34 -7.96
N LEU A 87 -7.26 -8.23 -7.80
CA LEU A 87 -7.64 -7.37 -8.90
C LEU A 87 -6.40 -6.81 -9.64
N PHE A 88 -5.41 -6.31 -8.90
CA PHE A 88 -4.20 -5.74 -9.49
C PHE A 88 -3.37 -6.77 -10.24
N PHE A 89 -3.09 -7.93 -9.62
CA PHE A 89 -2.31 -8.98 -10.28
C PHE A 89 -3.06 -9.60 -11.45
N SER A 90 -4.40 -9.76 -11.37
CA SER A 90 -5.19 -10.22 -12.50
C SER A 90 -5.22 -9.19 -13.65
N ALA A 91 -5.16 -7.89 -13.32
CA ALA A 91 -5.02 -6.86 -14.35
C ALA A 91 -3.71 -7.01 -15.12
N LEU A 92 -2.59 -7.31 -14.43
CA LEU A 92 -1.28 -7.51 -15.05
C LEU A 92 -1.26 -8.69 -16.04
N ASP A 93 -2.14 -9.68 -15.85
CA ASP A 93 -2.26 -10.84 -16.77
C ASP A 93 -3.12 -10.51 -18.01
N LEU A 94 -3.97 -9.47 -17.95
CA LEU A 94 -4.99 -9.18 -18.96
C LEU A 94 -4.73 -7.92 -19.79
N THR A 95 -3.86 -7.02 -19.31
CA THR A 95 -3.50 -5.78 -20.02
C THR A 95 -2.02 -5.49 -19.88
N ASP A 96 -1.54 -4.47 -20.64
CA ASP A 96 -0.16 -4.02 -20.50
C ASP A 96 0.13 -3.55 -19.06
N VAL A 97 1.32 -3.90 -18.58
CA VAL A 97 1.79 -3.49 -17.24
C VAL A 97 1.68 -1.97 -17.05
N ALA A 98 1.98 -1.21 -18.10
CA ALA A 98 1.86 0.24 -18.10
C ALA A 98 0.43 0.71 -17.81
N VAL A 99 -0.58 0.11 -18.46
CA VAL A 99 -2.01 0.42 -18.25
C VAL A 99 -2.43 0.05 -16.83
N ALA A 100 -2.08 -1.17 -16.40
CA ALA A 100 -2.43 -1.66 -15.07
C ALA A 100 -1.86 -0.76 -13.98
N VAL A 101 -0.58 -0.42 -14.08
CA VAL A 101 0.11 0.45 -13.12
C VAL A 101 -0.47 1.86 -13.11
N LEU A 102 -0.67 2.49 -14.27
CA LEU A 102 -1.24 3.85 -14.34
C LEU A 102 -2.62 3.93 -13.70
N LEU A 103 -3.48 2.96 -13.99
CA LEU A 103 -4.84 2.95 -13.43
C LEU A 103 -4.83 2.65 -11.93
N ALA A 104 -3.96 1.75 -11.45
CA ALA A 104 -3.78 1.52 -10.02
C ALA A 104 -3.26 2.78 -9.30
N TYR A 105 -2.39 3.57 -9.93
CA TYR A 105 -1.90 4.85 -9.39
C TYR A 105 -2.93 6.00 -9.41
N CYS A 106 -4.15 5.78 -9.90
CA CYS A 106 -5.28 6.64 -9.56
C CYS A 106 -5.68 6.53 -8.06
N GLY A 107 -5.22 5.50 -7.36
CA GLY A 107 -5.50 5.28 -5.93
C GLY A 107 -5.25 6.49 -5.04
N PRO A 108 -4.09 7.16 -5.06
CA PRO A 108 -3.84 8.36 -4.27
C PRO A 108 -4.82 9.52 -4.53
N ILE A 109 -5.31 9.67 -5.76
CA ILE A 109 -6.36 10.65 -6.09
C ILE A 109 -7.64 10.28 -5.33
N LEU A 110 -8.03 9.01 -5.41
CA LEU A 110 -9.21 8.50 -4.73
C LEU A 110 -9.07 8.60 -3.21
N VAL A 111 -7.87 8.36 -2.63
CA VAL A 111 -7.60 8.60 -1.20
C VAL A 111 -7.86 10.07 -0.86
N THR A 112 -7.34 11.00 -1.65
CA THR A 112 -7.50 12.44 -1.41
C THR A 112 -8.97 12.86 -1.39
N VAL A 113 -9.80 12.26 -2.26
CA VAL A 113 -11.24 12.51 -2.32
C VAL A 113 -11.99 11.85 -1.16
N LEU A 114 -11.63 10.61 -0.81
CA LEU A 114 -12.34 9.82 0.20
C LEU A 114 -11.92 10.14 1.64
N ALA A 115 -10.67 10.58 1.86
CA ALA A 115 -10.13 10.80 3.19
C ALA A 115 -10.99 11.75 4.05
N PRO A 116 -11.44 12.92 3.56
CA PRO A 116 -12.25 13.84 4.38
C PRO A 116 -13.53 13.20 4.93
N ALA A 117 -14.20 12.38 4.12
CA ALA A 117 -15.46 11.73 4.50
C ALA A 117 -15.28 10.64 5.58
N VAL A 118 -14.14 9.95 5.60
CA VAL A 118 -13.92 8.77 6.45
C VAL A 118 -13.04 9.08 7.66
N THR A 119 -11.95 9.84 7.47
CA THR A 119 -10.97 10.12 8.54
C THR A 119 -11.34 11.33 9.38
N ARG A 120 -12.28 12.16 8.93
CA ARG A 120 -12.62 13.47 9.49
C ARG A 120 -11.46 14.48 9.39
N GLU A 121 -10.51 14.24 8.52
CA GLU A 121 -9.47 15.20 8.18
C GLU A 121 -10.04 16.19 7.17
N PRO A 122 -9.99 17.51 7.39
CA PRO A 122 -10.52 18.46 6.42
C PRO A 122 -9.73 18.40 5.12
N PHE A 123 -10.40 18.57 3.98
CA PHE A 123 -9.72 18.64 2.70
C PHE A 123 -8.76 19.84 2.66
N ASP A 124 -7.51 19.60 2.31
CA ASP A 124 -6.49 20.65 2.12
C ASP A 124 -6.18 20.81 0.62
N PRO A 125 -6.64 21.88 -0.05
CA PRO A 125 -6.41 22.06 -1.47
C PRO A 125 -4.93 22.17 -1.85
N ARG A 126 -4.05 22.44 -0.91
CA ARG A 126 -2.60 22.50 -1.15
C ARG A 126 -2.01 21.14 -1.58
N VAL A 127 -2.69 20.03 -1.27
CA VAL A 127 -2.26 18.69 -1.71
C VAL A 127 -2.44 18.47 -3.22
N LEU A 128 -3.24 19.28 -3.90
CA LEU A 128 -3.48 19.12 -5.33
C LEU A 128 -2.22 19.34 -6.18
N VAL A 129 -1.35 20.27 -5.79
CA VAL A 129 -0.10 20.53 -6.52
C VAL A 129 0.86 19.34 -6.41
N PRO A 130 1.25 18.86 -5.21
CA PRO A 130 2.12 17.69 -5.12
C PRO A 130 1.50 16.42 -5.72
N LEU A 131 0.17 16.23 -5.61
CA LEU A 131 -0.54 15.12 -6.21
C LEU A 131 -0.44 15.16 -7.75
N THR A 132 -0.67 16.32 -8.35
CA THR A 132 -0.57 16.50 -9.82
C THR A 132 0.85 16.26 -10.29
N LEU A 133 1.87 16.78 -9.60
CA LEU A 133 3.27 16.55 -9.94
C LEU A 133 3.63 15.05 -9.88
N ALA A 134 3.26 14.37 -8.80
CA ALA A 134 3.56 12.95 -8.61
C ALA A 134 2.84 12.08 -9.67
N LEU A 135 1.56 12.36 -9.94
CA LEU A 135 0.80 11.66 -10.97
C LEU A 135 1.38 11.89 -12.36
N THR A 136 1.66 13.16 -12.73
CA THR A 136 2.27 13.49 -14.03
C THR A 136 3.63 12.83 -14.17
N GLY A 137 4.45 12.86 -13.12
CA GLY A 137 5.76 12.18 -13.10
C GLY A 137 5.60 10.67 -13.32
N THR A 138 4.64 10.03 -12.67
CA THR A 138 4.34 8.60 -12.86
C THR A 138 3.87 8.31 -14.29
N VAL A 139 3.01 9.13 -14.88
CA VAL A 139 2.58 9.00 -16.28
C VAL A 139 3.79 9.06 -17.23
N VAL A 140 4.71 10.00 -16.98
CA VAL A 140 5.93 10.16 -17.79
C VAL A 140 6.87 8.96 -17.61
N ILE A 141 7.02 8.39 -16.39
CA ILE A 141 7.85 7.20 -16.15
C ILE A 141 7.26 5.99 -16.89
N VAL A 142 5.98 5.77 -16.77
CA VAL A 142 5.29 4.60 -17.33
C VAL A 142 5.23 4.67 -18.87
N GLY A 143 5.15 5.87 -19.45
CA GLY A 143 5.21 6.10 -20.89
C GLY A 143 4.09 5.43 -21.70
N PRO A 144 2.80 5.77 -21.46
CA PRO A 144 1.67 5.07 -22.08
C PRO A 144 1.42 5.43 -23.56
N TRP A 145 2.37 6.07 -24.23
CA TRP A 145 2.17 6.66 -25.57
C TRP A 145 2.04 5.62 -26.69
N ASP A 146 2.62 4.44 -26.51
CA ASP A 146 2.71 3.38 -27.54
C ASP A 146 1.84 2.15 -27.20
N LEU A 147 0.79 2.35 -26.37
CA LEU A 147 -0.05 1.24 -25.92
C LEU A 147 -1.09 0.87 -27.00
N ASP A 148 -1.09 -0.41 -27.40
CA ASP A 148 -2.17 -0.98 -28.21
C ASP A 148 -3.29 -1.54 -27.30
N LEU A 149 -4.39 -0.82 -27.19
CA LEU A 149 -5.55 -1.20 -26.37
C LEU A 149 -6.63 -1.94 -27.15
N ALA A 150 -6.36 -2.36 -28.40
CA ALA A 150 -7.37 -2.89 -29.30
C ALA A 150 -7.83 -4.34 -29.03
N GLY A 151 -7.21 -5.06 -28.08
CA GLY A 151 -7.55 -6.45 -27.74
C GLY A 151 -8.70 -6.57 -26.73
N GLY A 152 -9.57 -7.57 -26.89
CA GLY A 152 -10.78 -7.77 -26.07
C GLY A 152 -10.54 -7.96 -24.55
N THR A 153 -9.35 -8.42 -24.12
CA THR A 153 -9.00 -8.60 -22.70
C THR A 153 -8.45 -7.33 -22.06
N HIS A 154 -7.90 -6.39 -22.85
CA HIS A 154 -7.29 -5.16 -22.34
C HIS A 154 -8.27 -4.28 -21.58
N LEU A 155 -9.51 -4.13 -22.06
CA LEU A 155 -10.53 -3.35 -21.36
C LEU A 155 -10.88 -3.97 -19.99
N LEU A 156 -10.98 -5.28 -19.91
CA LEU A 156 -11.21 -5.98 -18.65
C LEU A 156 -10.03 -5.78 -17.70
N GLY A 157 -8.79 -5.93 -18.17
CA GLY A 157 -7.59 -5.67 -17.38
C GLY A 157 -7.55 -4.23 -16.86
N ALA A 158 -7.85 -3.25 -17.70
CA ALA A 158 -7.96 -1.85 -17.31
C ALA A 158 -9.03 -1.61 -16.23
N ALA A 159 -10.20 -2.22 -16.38
CA ALA A 159 -11.27 -2.14 -15.39
C ALA A 159 -10.86 -2.75 -14.04
N LEU A 160 -10.18 -3.89 -14.05
CA LEU A 160 -9.66 -4.53 -12.83
C LEU A 160 -8.59 -3.67 -12.15
N ALA A 161 -7.67 -3.06 -12.92
CA ALA A 161 -6.67 -2.14 -12.39
C ALA A 161 -7.31 -0.91 -11.74
N PHE A 162 -8.30 -0.30 -12.37
CA PHE A 162 -9.01 0.83 -11.78
C PHE A 162 -9.82 0.41 -10.53
N ALA A 163 -10.45 -0.75 -10.54
CA ALA A 163 -11.11 -1.31 -9.36
C ALA A 163 -10.11 -1.56 -8.21
N SER A 164 -8.86 -1.96 -8.53
CA SER A 164 -7.81 -2.07 -7.52
C SER A 164 -7.45 -0.71 -6.91
N ALA A 165 -7.37 0.36 -7.70
CA ALA A 165 -7.16 1.72 -7.19
C ALA A 165 -8.26 2.14 -6.20
N PHE A 166 -9.50 1.78 -6.48
CA PHE A 166 -10.63 2.09 -5.61
C PHE A 166 -10.57 1.30 -4.29
N THR A 167 -10.30 0.00 -4.35
CA THR A 167 -10.12 -0.83 -3.16
C THR A 167 -8.90 -0.41 -2.34
N TYR A 168 -7.80 -0.01 -2.98
CA TYR A 168 -6.65 0.60 -2.32
C TYR A 168 -7.05 1.85 -1.53
N ALA A 169 -7.77 2.78 -2.16
CA ALA A 169 -8.18 4.02 -1.51
C ALA A 169 -9.07 3.76 -0.29
N ILE A 170 -10.06 2.87 -0.41
CA ILE A 170 -10.89 2.44 0.71
C ILE A 170 -10.01 1.83 1.81
N GLY A 171 -9.06 0.96 1.43
CA GLY A 171 -8.12 0.32 2.34
C GLY A 171 -7.31 1.32 3.15
N VAL A 172 -6.66 2.29 2.49
CA VAL A 172 -5.84 3.32 3.17
C VAL A 172 -6.66 4.13 4.17
N VAL A 173 -7.86 4.58 3.77
CA VAL A 173 -8.73 5.41 4.62
C VAL A 173 -9.27 4.62 5.82
N LEU A 174 -9.66 3.37 5.59
CA LEU A 174 -10.13 2.46 6.64
C LEU A 174 -8.99 2.08 7.60
N ALA A 175 -7.81 1.74 7.07
CA ALA A 175 -6.62 1.46 7.87
C ALA A 175 -6.30 2.62 8.80
N LYS A 176 -6.29 3.86 8.26
CA LYS A 176 -6.05 5.08 9.04
C LYS A 176 -7.02 5.19 10.23
N ARG A 177 -8.28 4.85 10.03
CA ARG A 177 -9.31 4.87 11.09
C ARG A 177 -9.11 3.78 12.13
N LEU A 178 -8.82 2.54 11.70
CA LEU A 178 -8.63 1.39 12.58
C LEU A 178 -7.36 1.51 13.42
N LEU A 179 -6.29 2.07 12.87
CA LEU A 179 -5.01 2.29 13.53
C LEU A 179 -5.08 3.26 14.71
N ARG A 180 -6.16 4.03 14.87
CA ARG A 180 -6.37 4.87 16.06
C ARG A 180 -6.56 4.05 17.34
N GLY A 181 -7.09 2.83 17.22
CA GLY A 181 -7.43 1.99 18.37
C GLY A 181 -6.79 0.59 18.38
N ILE A 182 -5.93 0.27 17.39
CA ILE A 182 -5.29 -1.04 17.27
C ILE A 182 -3.79 -0.83 17.06
N PRO A 183 -2.89 -1.50 17.82
CA PRO A 183 -1.46 -1.45 17.56
C PRO A 183 -1.12 -1.99 16.16
N VAL A 184 -0.16 -1.37 15.46
CA VAL A 184 0.18 -1.68 14.07
C VAL A 184 0.43 -3.18 13.82
N THR A 185 1.24 -3.81 14.69
CA THR A 185 1.57 -5.24 14.53
C THR A 185 0.37 -6.17 14.78
N VAL A 186 -0.53 -5.80 15.70
CA VAL A 186 -1.78 -6.54 15.94
C VAL A 186 -2.75 -6.36 14.77
N TYR A 187 -2.83 -5.13 14.24
CA TYR A 187 -3.59 -4.80 13.03
C TYR A 187 -3.12 -5.68 11.87
N MET A 188 -1.82 -5.68 11.57
CA MET A 188 -1.24 -6.47 10.48
C MET A 188 -1.50 -7.95 10.64
N LEU A 189 -1.27 -8.52 11.84
CA LEU A 189 -1.53 -9.94 12.05
C LEU A 189 -3.00 -10.29 11.78
N GLY A 190 -3.95 -9.47 12.24
CA GLY A 190 -5.37 -9.72 12.01
C GLY A 190 -5.79 -9.61 10.55
N GLU A 191 -5.24 -8.62 9.83
CA GLU A 191 -5.43 -8.43 8.39
C GLU A 191 -4.82 -9.59 7.61
N ASP A 192 -3.54 -9.92 7.86
CA ASP A 192 -2.80 -10.99 7.18
C ASP A 192 -3.47 -12.36 7.37
N LEU A 193 -3.89 -12.69 8.60
CA LEU A 193 -4.62 -13.95 8.87
C LEU A 193 -5.95 -14.02 8.11
N THR A 194 -6.62 -12.90 7.92
CA THR A 194 -7.84 -12.84 7.11
C THR A 194 -7.54 -13.14 5.65
N ILE A 195 -6.49 -12.53 5.09
CA ILE A 195 -6.09 -12.77 3.70
C ILE A 195 -5.69 -14.22 3.49
N VAL A 196 -4.88 -14.77 4.40
CA VAL A 196 -4.46 -16.18 4.35
C VAL A 196 -5.69 -17.11 4.40
N ALA A 197 -6.64 -16.85 5.30
CA ALA A 197 -7.86 -17.66 5.38
C ALA A 197 -8.72 -17.59 4.11
N LEU A 198 -8.85 -16.41 3.51
CA LEU A 198 -9.64 -16.22 2.28
C LEU A 198 -9.00 -16.86 1.07
N LEU A 199 -7.66 -16.83 0.97
CA LEU A 199 -6.93 -17.37 -0.17
C LEU A 199 -6.48 -18.84 0.03
N LEU A 200 -6.72 -19.44 1.20
CA LEU A 200 -6.39 -20.85 1.47
C LEU A 200 -6.91 -21.82 0.41
N PRO A 201 -8.15 -21.70 -0.12
CA PRO A 201 -8.62 -22.58 -1.19
C PRO A 201 -7.76 -22.54 -2.45
N ALA A 202 -7.15 -21.38 -2.78
CA ALA A 202 -6.29 -21.25 -3.95
C ALA A 202 -5.05 -22.15 -3.84
N VAL A 203 -4.46 -22.29 -2.66
CA VAL A 203 -3.27 -23.13 -2.42
C VAL A 203 -3.57 -24.62 -2.61
N VAL A 204 -4.81 -25.02 -2.35
CA VAL A 204 -5.24 -26.43 -2.54
C VAL A 204 -5.55 -26.73 -4.00
N LEU A 205 -6.05 -25.73 -4.74
CA LEU A 205 -6.60 -25.90 -6.08
C LEU A 205 -5.62 -25.53 -7.21
N LEU A 206 -4.63 -24.67 -6.93
CA LEU A 206 -3.73 -24.12 -7.93
C LEU A 206 -2.29 -24.62 -7.74
N PRO A 207 -1.49 -24.71 -8.82
CA PRO A 207 -0.07 -25.05 -8.71
C PRO A 207 0.68 -24.08 -7.80
N GLY A 208 1.46 -24.64 -6.87
CA GLY A 208 2.30 -23.88 -5.95
C GLY A 208 3.70 -23.60 -6.53
N PRO A 209 4.55 -22.91 -5.74
CA PRO A 209 5.95 -22.67 -6.09
C PRO A 209 6.70 -24.02 -6.22
N ALA A 210 7.49 -24.17 -7.29
CA ALA A 210 8.15 -25.42 -7.61
C ALA A 210 9.64 -25.43 -7.23
N THR A 211 10.29 -24.27 -7.16
CA THR A 211 11.75 -24.15 -7.00
C THR A 211 12.16 -23.43 -5.72
N PRO A 212 13.37 -23.70 -5.18
CA PRO A 212 13.89 -22.95 -4.04
C PRO A 212 14.02 -21.45 -4.28
N ILE A 213 14.24 -21.02 -5.54
CA ILE A 213 14.34 -19.61 -5.91
C ILE A 213 12.99 -18.93 -5.74
N GLU A 214 11.89 -19.56 -6.20
CA GLU A 214 10.53 -19.04 -6.01
C GLU A 214 10.17 -18.92 -4.54
N TRP A 215 10.52 -19.91 -3.71
CA TRP A 215 10.30 -19.85 -2.26
C TRP A 215 11.11 -18.74 -1.61
N GLY A 216 12.38 -18.53 -2.04
CA GLY A 216 13.20 -17.42 -1.59
C GLY A 216 12.62 -16.06 -1.95
N ALA A 217 12.12 -15.92 -3.18
CA ALA A 217 11.46 -14.71 -3.64
C ALA A 217 10.18 -14.42 -2.85
N LEU A 218 9.32 -15.42 -2.63
CA LEU A 218 8.11 -15.30 -1.83
C LEU A 218 8.39 -14.96 -0.37
N ALA A 219 9.41 -15.59 0.23
CA ALA A 219 9.84 -15.27 1.58
C ALA A 219 10.32 -13.81 1.69
N THR A 220 11.09 -13.33 0.70
CA THR A 220 11.55 -11.94 0.63
C THR A 220 10.37 -10.98 0.46
N LEU A 221 9.43 -11.29 -0.44
CA LEU A 221 8.19 -10.52 -0.60
C LEU A 221 7.38 -10.47 0.70
N GLY A 222 7.31 -11.57 1.44
CA GLY A 222 6.58 -11.63 2.71
C GLY A 222 7.28 -10.88 3.83
N VAL A 223 8.55 -11.20 4.09
CA VAL A 223 9.28 -10.67 5.23
C VAL A 223 9.64 -9.19 5.05
N VAL A 224 10.20 -8.84 3.89
CA VAL A 224 10.68 -7.48 3.63
C VAL A 224 9.54 -6.58 3.15
N HIS A 225 8.88 -6.95 2.04
CA HIS A 225 7.95 -6.05 1.36
C HIS A 225 6.54 -6.04 1.99
N THR A 226 6.17 -7.10 2.72
CA THR A 226 4.86 -7.13 3.40
C THR A 226 5.01 -6.85 4.89
N ALA A 227 5.78 -7.64 5.65
CA ALA A 227 5.87 -7.46 7.10
C ALA A 227 6.64 -6.19 7.49
N ALA A 228 7.93 -6.08 7.15
CA ALA A 228 8.75 -4.96 7.59
C ALA A 228 8.27 -3.63 6.99
N THR A 229 8.07 -3.60 5.68
CA THR A 229 7.62 -2.40 4.96
C THR A 229 6.18 -2.03 5.32
N GLY A 230 5.30 -3.01 5.54
CA GLY A 230 3.94 -2.77 6.04
C GLY A 230 3.94 -2.12 7.43
N VAL A 231 4.81 -2.57 8.36
CA VAL A 231 4.98 -1.91 9.67
C VAL A 231 5.46 -0.46 9.50
N LEU A 232 6.40 -0.21 8.58
CA LEU A 232 6.86 1.17 8.30
C LEU A 232 5.72 2.02 7.78
N PHE A 233 5.02 1.57 6.74
CA PHE A 233 3.93 2.30 6.11
C PHE A 233 2.79 2.58 7.10
N LEU A 234 2.28 1.57 7.80
CA LEU A 234 1.15 1.73 8.73
C LEU A 234 1.53 2.56 9.96
N SER A 235 2.79 2.46 10.43
CA SER A 235 3.28 3.32 11.49
C SER A 235 3.38 4.78 11.04
N GLY A 236 3.77 5.02 9.80
CA GLY A 236 3.77 6.33 9.18
C GLY A 236 2.34 6.85 8.97
N LEU A 237 1.47 6.04 8.37
CA LEU A 237 0.06 6.38 8.12
C LEU A 237 -0.69 6.77 9.40
N ARG A 238 -0.33 6.17 10.54
CA ARG A 238 -0.90 6.54 11.84
C ARG A 238 -0.57 7.98 12.23
N ALA A 239 0.60 8.47 11.84
CA ALA A 239 1.13 9.76 12.25
C ALA A 239 0.86 10.90 11.26
N VAL A 240 0.62 10.59 9.97
CA VAL A 240 0.44 11.60 8.91
C VAL A 240 -0.97 11.55 8.33
N ARG A 241 -1.35 12.56 7.57
CA ARG A 241 -2.63 12.59 6.84
C ARG A 241 -2.67 11.49 5.78
N ALA A 242 -3.88 10.97 5.52
CA ALA A 242 -4.05 9.87 4.56
C ALA A 242 -3.63 10.28 3.13
N GLU A 243 -3.97 11.50 2.70
CA GLU A 243 -3.56 12.03 1.41
C GLU A 243 -2.06 12.22 1.27
N HIS A 244 -1.37 12.69 2.33
CA HIS A 244 0.09 12.81 2.32
C HIS A 244 0.77 11.43 2.22
N ALA A 245 0.24 10.45 2.96
CA ALA A 245 0.71 9.08 2.86
C ALA A 245 0.57 8.53 1.44
N ALA A 246 -0.60 8.72 0.83
CA ALA A 246 -0.88 8.25 -0.52
C ALA A 246 0.02 8.92 -1.59
N ILE A 247 0.29 10.23 -1.47
CA ILE A 247 1.20 10.93 -2.41
C ILE A 247 2.63 10.41 -2.27
N LEU A 248 3.10 10.14 -1.04
CA LEU A 248 4.45 9.64 -0.82
C LEU A 248 4.67 8.22 -1.36
N THR A 249 3.61 7.42 -1.56
CA THR A 249 3.76 6.10 -2.20
C THR A 249 4.14 6.19 -3.67
N TYR A 250 3.99 7.33 -4.33
CA TYR A 250 4.56 7.54 -5.68
C TYR A 250 6.10 7.48 -5.72
N ALA A 251 6.80 7.39 -4.58
CA ALA A 251 8.21 7.04 -4.53
C ALA A 251 8.49 5.63 -5.12
N GLU A 252 7.48 4.75 -5.14
CA GLU A 252 7.59 3.38 -5.68
C GLU A 252 7.98 3.34 -7.16
N PRO A 253 7.30 4.00 -8.11
CA PRO A 253 7.71 3.97 -9.52
C PRO A 253 9.10 4.58 -9.75
N VAL A 254 9.52 5.56 -8.96
CA VAL A 254 10.87 6.14 -9.05
C VAL A 254 11.93 5.11 -8.65
N SER A 255 11.72 4.45 -7.53
CA SER A 255 12.65 3.42 -7.06
C SER A 255 12.62 2.18 -7.96
N ALA A 256 11.47 1.83 -8.55
CA ALA A 256 11.38 0.74 -9.52
C ALA A 256 12.29 0.98 -10.73
N VAL A 257 12.33 2.19 -11.28
CA VAL A 257 13.26 2.57 -12.36
C VAL A 257 14.71 2.43 -11.92
N VAL A 258 15.05 2.92 -10.73
CA VAL A 258 16.42 2.80 -10.19
C VAL A 258 16.81 1.33 -10.01
N PHE A 259 15.93 0.50 -9.45
CA PHE A 259 16.21 -0.91 -9.29
C PHE A 259 16.28 -1.65 -10.62
N ALA A 260 15.45 -1.32 -11.61
CA ALA A 260 15.54 -1.88 -12.95
C ALA A 260 16.89 -1.53 -13.62
N ALA A 261 17.35 -0.29 -13.49
CA ALA A 261 18.65 0.11 -13.99
C ALA A 261 19.80 -0.63 -13.30
N LEU A 262 19.76 -0.80 -11.98
CA LEU A 262 20.83 -1.43 -11.21
C LEU A 262 20.90 -2.96 -11.37
N PHE A 263 19.75 -3.64 -11.42
CA PHE A 263 19.67 -5.09 -11.37
C PHE A 263 19.29 -5.76 -12.69
N LEU A 264 18.66 -5.00 -13.61
CA LEU A 264 18.22 -5.51 -14.91
C LEU A 264 18.95 -4.86 -16.08
N ALA A 265 19.91 -3.94 -15.79
CA ALA A 265 20.66 -3.15 -16.78
C ALA A 265 19.76 -2.35 -17.74
N GLU A 266 18.55 -1.98 -17.31
CA GLU A 266 17.62 -1.16 -18.09
C GLU A 266 18.12 0.30 -18.11
N PRO A 267 18.16 0.99 -19.27
CA PRO A 267 18.65 2.36 -19.34
C PRO A 267 17.68 3.35 -18.70
N ILE A 268 18.21 4.30 -17.92
CA ILE A 268 17.42 5.45 -17.46
C ILE A 268 17.28 6.42 -18.63
N THR A 269 16.06 6.52 -19.17
CA THR A 269 15.79 7.44 -20.27
C THR A 269 15.62 8.88 -19.77
N PRO A 270 15.75 9.91 -20.64
CA PRO A 270 15.43 11.28 -20.27
C PRO A 270 13.99 11.45 -19.76
N ALA A 271 13.03 10.68 -20.29
CA ALA A 271 11.65 10.67 -19.85
C ALA A 271 11.54 10.14 -18.41
N THR A 272 12.15 8.98 -18.12
CA THR A 272 12.12 8.42 -16.75
C THR A 272 12.85 9.31 -15.74
N ALA A 273 13.92 9.99 -16.14
CA ALA A 273 14.61 10.97 -15.29
C ALA A 273 13.74 12.19 -14.99
N LEU A 274 13.06 12.74 -16.03
CA LEU A 274 12.12 13.86 -15.86
C LEU A 274 10.93 13.46 -14.97
N GLY A 275 10.31 12.32 -15.25
CA GLY A 275 9.19 11.82 -14.46
C GLY A 275 9.57 11.57 -12.99
N GLY A 276 10.74 10.95 -12.75
CA GLY A 276 11.29 10.78 -11.41
C GLY A 276 11.50 12.09 -10.67
N THR A 277 12.02 13.11 -11.36
CA THR A 277 12.19 14.44 -10.78
C THR A 277 10.84 15.06 -10.36
N LEU A 278 9.80 14.95 -11.19
CA LEU A 278 8.45 15.45 -10.85
C LEU A 278 7.89 14.74 -9.63
N VAL A 279 8.04 13.42 -9.52
CA VAL A 279 7.59 12.65 -8.35
C VAL A 279 8.32 13.10 -7.09
N VAL A 280 9.65 13.23 -7.15
CA VAL A 280 10.46 13.69 -6.01
C VAL A 280 10.07 15.11 -5.60
N CYS A 281 9.83 16.02 -6.54
CA CYS A 281 9.33 17.36 -6.25
C CYS A 281 7.98 17.32 -5.53
N GLY A 282 7.04 16.49 -6.00
CA GLY A 282 5.75 16.27 -5.32
C GLY A 282 5.93 15.79 -3.88
N GLY A 283 6.76 14.79 -3.66
CA GLY A 283 7.07 14.27 -2.31
C GLY A 283 7.72 15.31 -1.40
N LEU A 284 8.65 16.12 -1.92
CA LEU A 284 9.29 17.21 -1.16
C LEU A 284 8.30 18.32 -0.79
N LEU A 285 7.34 18.64 -1.66
CA LEU A 285 6.29 19.59 -1.33
C LEU A 285 5.42 19.08 -0.18
N VAL A 286 5.00 17.81 -0.21
CA VAL A 286 4.28 17.19 0.91
C VAL A 286 5.10 17.24 2.21
N ALA A 287 6.41 16.95 2.13
CA ALA A 287 7.29 16.96 3.28
C ALA A 287 7.45 18.36 3.94
N ARG A 288 7.19 19.43 3.17
CA ARG A 288 7.20 20.83 3.65
C ARG A 288 5.84 21.31 4.14
N MET A 289 4.76 20.56 3.94
CA MET A 289 3.45 20.91 4.46
C MET A 289 3.45 20.76 5.98
N GLU A 290 2.90 21.76 6.65
CA GLU A 290 2.76 21.73 8.10
C GLU A 290 1.72 20.69 8.52
N PRO A 291 1.93 20.01 9.67
CA PRO A 291 0.91 19.16 10.24
C PRO A 291 -0.32 20.02 10.57
N THR A 292 -1.43 19.76 9.91
CA THR A 292 -2.70 20.39 10.32
C THR A 292 -3.01 19.95 11.76
N PRO A 293 -3.33 20.86 12.68
CA PRO A 293 -3.68 20.51 14.04
C PRO A 293 -4.74 19.41 14.02
N ALA A 294 -4.52 18.32 14.75
CA ALA A 294 -5.56 17.32 14.94
C ALA A 294 -6.77 18.07 15.55
N ILE A 295 -7.94 17.92 14.95
CA ILE A 295 -9.18 18.40 15.60
C ILE A 295 -9.23 17.65 16.94
N GLU A 296 -9.03 18.39 18.03
CA GLU A 296 -9.18 17.84 19.38
C GLU A 296 -10.53 17.16 19.44
N ALA A 297 -10.53 15.88 19.83
CA ALA A 297 -11.77 15.20 20.13
C ALA A 297 -12.53 16.06 21.16
N PRO A 298 -13.83 16.35 20.96
CA PRO A 298 -14.58 17.08 21.96
C PRO A 298 -14.33 16.41 23.31
N GLY A 299 -13.84 17.18 24.27
CA GLY A 299 -13.60 16.71 25.63
C GLY A 299 -14.85 16.02 26.16
N PRO A 300 -14.74 15.13 27.16
CA PRO A 300 -15.88 14.46 27.72
C PRO A 300 -16.90 15.53 28.12
N VAL A 301 -18.11 15.42 27.58
CA VAL A 301 -19.24 16.24 27.97
C VAL A 301 -19.38 16.02 29.49
N MET A 302 -19.01 17.03 30.28
CA MET A 302 -19.34 17.00 31.70
C MET A 302 -20.87 17.00 31.78
N GLU A 303 -21.45 15.85 32.08
CA GLU A 303 -22.82 15.79 32.55
C GLU A 303 -22.91 16.66 33.80
N THR A 304 -23.45 17.85 33.63
CA THR A 304 -23.90 18.66 34.78
C THR A 304 -24.99 17.89 35.44
N ALA A 305 -24.65 17.24 36.58
CA ALA A 305 -25.63 16.70 37.51
C ALA A 305 -26.52 17.86 37.99
N THR A 306 -27.78 17.80 37.61
CA THR A 306 -28.90 18.49 38.28
C THR A 306 -29.84 17.45 38.83
#